data_ad35c612b0d78f73c827e40e87aefd3b
#
_entry.id   ad35c612b0d78f73c827e40e87aefd3b
#
_cell.length_a   1.000
_cell.length_b   1.000
_cell.length_c   1.000
_cell.angle_alpha   90.00
_cell.angle_beta   90.00
_cell.angle_gamma   90.00
#
_symmetry.space_group_name_H-M   'P 1'
#
loop_
_entity.id
_entity.type
_entity.pdbx_description
1 polymer ?
#
loop_
_entity_poly.entity_id
_entity_poly.type
_entity_poly.pdbx_seq_one_letter_code
_entity_poly.pdbx_strand_id
1 'polypeptide(L)'
;YIVSPLAMGTQANYKCVKEGQTRLCTYAGKWNLPEPFVASMIDDDVIDAACAESNIAGEYTKFERMAILAASRALQRVPIRSADKEVLFILSTTKGNIGILDEQWRGAYSPSRVLLTETAKQITRWFHNPNTPLVVCNACISGLSAQIEAVRALESGLYRYVVVIGADVLSPFIVSGFQSLKALSDSRC
;
A
#
# COMPACT_ATOMS: atom_id res chain seq x y z
N TYR A 1 8.53 0.55 8.28
CA TYR A 1 7.29 0.59 9.05
C TYR A 1 6.24 -0.30 8.39
N ILE A 2 5.40 -0.97 9.17
CA ILE A 2 4.36 -1.88 8.66
C ILE A 2 2.99 -1.35 9.10
N VAL A 3 2.05 -1.27 8.15
CA VAL A 3 0.63 -1.01 8.38
C VAL A 3 -0.13 -2.26 7.95
N SER A 4 -0.76 -2.94 8.86
CA SER A 4 -1.51 -4.16 8.56
C SER A 4 -2.75 -4.31 9.46
N PRO A 5 -3.67 -5.22 9.15
CA PRO A 5 -4.80 -5.53 10.04
C PRO A 5 -4.39 -6.02 11.44
N LEU A 6 -3.18 -6.57 11.59
CA LEU A 6 -2.68 -7.02 12.89
C LEU A 6 -2.32 -5.83 13.80
N ALA A 7 -1.57 -4.85 13.25
CA ALA A 7 -1.09 -3.73 14.04
C ALA A 7 -0.49 -2.61 13.18
N MET A 8 -0.30 -1.45 13.80
CA MET A 8 0.47 -0.33 13.26
C MET A 8 1.89 -0.35 13.81
N GLY A 9 2.88 -0.49 12.94
CA GLY A 9 4.31 -0.49 13.29
C GLY A 9 4.98 -1.85 13.21
N THR A 10 6.28 -1.84 12.93
CA THR A 10 7.07 -3.06 12.69
C THR A 10 7.13 -3.95 13.94
N GLN A 11 7.40 -3.37 15.11
CA GLN A 11 7.51 -4.12 16.36
C GLN A 11 6.19 -4.78 16.77
N ALA A 12 5.08 -4.03 16.66
CA ALA A 12 3.75 -4.54 17.00
C ALA A 12 3.35 -5.70 16.07
N ASN A 13 3.56 -5.54 14.77
CA ASN A 13 3.31 -6.61 13.79
C ASN A 13 4.17 -7.85 14.08
N TYR A 14 5.47 -7.65 14.34
CA TYR A 14 6.37 -8.76 14.67
C TYR A 14 5.91 -9.52 15.91
N LYS A 15 5.49 -8.79 16.96
CA LYS A 15 4.97 -9.40 18.18
C LYS A 15 3.73 -10.25 17.90
N CYS A 16 2.75 -9.70 17.17
CA CYS A 16 1.53 -10.45 16.81
C CYS A 16 1.87 -11.74 16.05
N VAL A 17 2.75 -11.66 15.05
CA VAL A 17 3.17 -12.84 14.26
C VAL A 17 3.90 -13.87 15.13
N LYS A 18 4.80 -13.42 16.01
CA LYS A 18 5.51 -14.30 16.93
C LYS A 18 4.58 -15.02 17.91
N GLU A 19 3.47 -14.38 18.29
CA GLU A 19 2.44 -14.94 19.17
C GLU A 19 1.40 -15.77 18.43
N GLY A 20 1.56 -15.99 17.12
CA GLY A 20 0.63 -16.73 16.29
C GLY A 20 -0.73 -16.04 16.09
N GLN A 21 -0.80 -14.73 16.31
CA GLN A 21 -2.05 -13.97 16.12
C GLN A 21 -2.36 -13.83 14.63
N THR A 22 -3.63 -13.94 14.29
CA THR A 22 -4.16 -13.72 12.94
C THR A 22 -5.36 -12.79 12.98
N ARG A 23 -5.63 -12.08 11.89
CA ARG A 23 -6.84 -11.29 11.64
C ARG A 23 -7.60 -11.82 10.42
N LEU A 24 -7.33 -13.06 10.04
CA LEU A 24 -8.10 -13.72 8.98
C LEU A 24 -9.52 -13.96 9.45
N CYS A 25 -10.48 -13.44 8.69
CA CYS A 25 -11.91 -13.58 8.91
C CYS A 25 -12.59 -14.14 7.67
N THR A 26 -13.67 -14.89 7.85
CA THR A 26 -14.52 -15.31 6.75
C THR A 26 -15.54 -14.23 6.46
N TYR A 27 -15.64 -13.81 5.21
CA TYR A 27 -16.62 -12.84 4.72
C TYR A 27 -17.60 -13.55 3.79
N ALA A 28 -18.88 -13.47 4.12
CA ALA A 28 -19.98 -13.98 3.28
C ALA A 28 -20.82 -12.79 2.80
N GLY A 29 -21.16 -12.78 1.50
CA GLY A 29 -21.97 -11.71 0.90
C GLY A 29 -21.30 -10.33 0.83
N LYS A 30 -20.03 -10.22 1.25
CA LYS A 30 -19.30 -8.95 1.14
C LYS A 30 -19.05 -8.64 -0.32
N TRP A 31 -19.27 -7.36 -0.70
CA TRP A 31 -19.15 -6.86 -2.07
C TRP A 31 -20.05 -7.60 -3.08
N ASN A 32 -21.14 -8.23 -2.62
CA ASN A 32 -22.04 -9.05 -3.43
C ASN A 32 -21.33 -10.20 -4.18
N LEU A 33 -20.18 -10.65 -3.65
CA LEU A 33 -19.49 -11.82 -4.21
C LEU A 33 -20.29 -13.08 -3.91
N PRO A 34 -20.42 -14.01 -4.91
CA PRO A 34 -21.28 -15.19 -4.77
C PRO A 34 -20.76 -16.20 -3.75
N GLU A 35 -19.44 -16.27 -3.58
CA GLU A 35 -18.78 -17.21 -2.70
C GLU A 35 -18.17 -16.50 -1.49
N PRO A 36 -18.25 -17.09 -0.29
CA PRO A 36 -17.51 -16.57 0.85
C PRO A 36 -16.00 -16.68 0.62
N PHE A 37 -15.25 -15.80 1.26
CA PHE A 37 -13.79 -15.80 1.18
C PHE A 37 -13.15 -15.50 2.53
N VAL A 38 -11.94 -15.98 2.72
CA VAL A 38 -11.11 -15.70 3.89
C VAL A 38 -10.11 -14.60 3.55
N ALA A 39 -10.09 -13.56 4.37
CA ALA A 39 -9.19 -12.43 4.19
C ALA A 39 -8.93 -11.69 5.49
N SER A 40 -7.95 -10.80 5.46
CA SER A 40 -7.64 -9.87 6.54
C SER A 40 -7.71 -8.45 5.99
N MET A 41 -8.59 -7.62 6.55
CA MET A 41 -8.82 -6.24 6.10
C MET A 41 -8.59 -5.25 7.25
N ILE A 42 -8.08 -4.07 6.90
CA ILE A 42 -8.01 -2.94 7.82
C ILE A 42 -9.29 -2.12 7.65
N ASP A 43 -9.95 -1.79 8.75
CA ASP A 43 -11.13 -0.95 8.74
C ASP A 43 -10.76 0.51 8.38
N ASP A 44 -11.70 1.22 7.74
CA ASP A 44 -11.43 2.57 7.26
C ASP A 44 -11.23 3.56 8.41
N ASP A 45 -11.98 3.43 9.49
CA ASP A 45 -11.86 4.26 10.69
C ASP A 45 -10.49 4.13 11.36
N VAL A 46 -9.88 2.94 11.33
CA VAL A 46 -8.51 2.73 11.83
C VAL A 46 -7.49 3.51 10.99
N ILE A 47 -7.65 3.50 9.68
CA ILE A 47 -6.78 4.27 8.78
C ILE A 47 -7.03 5.76 8.93
N ASP A 48 -8.29 6.18 9.07
CA ASP A 48 -8.69 7.58 9.23
C ASP A 48 -8.09 8.16 10.52
N ALA A 49 -8.20 7.45 11.64
CA ALA A 49 -7.60 7.85 12.90
C ALA A 49 -6.06 7.98 12.80
N ALA A 50 -5.39 6.99 12.21
CA ALA A 50 -3.94 7.02 12.06
C ALA A 50 -3.44 8.12 11.11
N CYS A 51 -4.23 8.43 10.08
CA CYS A 51 -3.97 9.55 9.16
C CYS A 51 -4.15 10.90 9.86
N ALA A 52 -5.20 11.05 10.67
CA ALA A 52 -5.44 12.26 11.46
C ALA A 52 -4.26 12.53 12.43
N GLU A 53 -3.82 11.52 13.17
CA GLU A 53 -2.64 11.61 14.05
C GLU A 53 -1.34 11.99 13.30
N SER A 54 -1.27 11.66 12.01
CA SER A 54 -0.09 11.92 11.16
C SER A 54 -0.23 13.17 10.30
N ASN A 55 -1.31 13.96 10.48
CA ASN A 55 -1.66 15.13 9.67
C ASN A 55 -1.72 14.83 8.15
N ILE A 56 -2.16 13.63 7.79
CA ILE A 56 -2.38 13.22 6.40
C ILE A 56 -3.79 13.66 6.03
N ALA A 57 -3.90 14.88 5.50
CA ALA A 57 -5.15 15.49 5.05
C ALA A 57 -5.16 15.59 3.51
N GLY A 58 -6.36 15.55 2.92
CA GLY A 58 -6.57 15.68 1.48
C GLY A 58 -7.37 14.52 0.89
N GLU A 59 -7.67 14.63 -0.39
CA GLU A 59 -8.46 13.64 -1.14
C GLU A 59 -7.59 12.46 -1.59
N TYR A 60 -7.14 11.65 -0.64
CA TYR A 60 -6.38 10.43 -0.91
C TYR A 60 -7.25 9.19 -0.81
N THR A 61 -7.04 8.23 -1.71
CA THR A 61 -7.66 6.90 -1.63
C THR A 61 -7.14 6.15 -0.40
N LYS A 62 -7.84 5.11 0.03
CA LYS A 62 -7.36 4.24 1.12
C LYS A 62 -5.95 3.71 0.85
N PHE A 63 -5.68 3.28 -0.38
CA PHE A 63 -4.36 2.82 -0.81
C PHE A 63 -3.29 3.89 -0.60
N GLU A 64 -3.54 5.10 -1.09
CA GLU A 64 -2.60 6.21 -0.99
C GLU A 64 -2.38 6.63 0.47
N ARG A 65 -3.44 6.69 1.28
CA ARG A 65 -3.35 6.99 2.72
C ARG A 65 -2.48 5.98 3.45
N MET A 66 -2.67 4.69 3.21
CA MET A 66 -1.84 3.64 3.81
C MET A 66 -0.37 3.74 3.39
N ALA A 67 -0.12 3.99 2.10
CA ALA A 67 1.23 4.15 1.57
C ALA A 67 1.94 5.38 2.16
N ILE A 68 1.26 6.53 2.21
CA ILE A 68 1.76 7.76 2.81
C ILE A 68 2.03 7.56 4.31
N LEU A 69 1.09 6.95 5.03
CA LEU A 69 1.21 6.68 6.46
C LEU A 69 2.43 5.82 6.77
N ALA A 70 2.60 4.70 6.05
CA ALA A 70 3.73 3.80 6.26
C ALA A 70 5.07 4.48 5.98
N ALA A 71 5.18 5.22 4.87
CA ALA A 71 6.39 5.93 4.49
C ALA A 71 6.70 7.09 5.45
N SER A 72 5.70 7.88 5.85
CA SER A 72 5.89 8.99 6.78
C SER A 72 6.39 8.51 8.14
N ARG A 73 5.78 7.44 8.68
CA ARG A 73 6.21 6.85 9.95
C ARG A 73 7.61 6.21 9.87
N ALA A 74 8.02 5.71 8.71
CA ALA A 74 9.38 5.22 8.49
C ALA A 74 10.38 6.38 8.45
N LEU A 75 10.06 7.45 7.73
CA LEU A 75 10.91 8.63 7.58
C LEU A 75 11.09 9.41 8.89
N GLN A 76 10.11 9.41 9.80
CA GLN A 76 10.26 10.01 11.14
C GLN A 76 11.40 9.39 11.99
N ARG A 77 11.89 8.22 11.62
CA ARG A 77 12.92 7.49 12.36
C ARG A 77 14.34 7.69 11.82
N VAL A 78 14.48 8.47 10.76
CA VAL A 78 15.75 8.68 10.06
C VAL A 78 15.92 10.17 9.73
N PRO A 79 17.15 10.71 9.71
CA PRO A 79 17.41 12.12 9.40
C PRO A 79 17.40 12.37 7.88
N ILE A 80 16.31 11.99 7.21
CA ILE A 80 16.15 12.14 5.75
C ILE A 80 15.02 13.14 5.49
N ARG A 81 15.30 14.16 4.70
CA ARG A 81 14.31 15.12 4.22
C ARG A 81 13.69 14.60 2.92
N SER A 82 12.45 14.16 2.99
CA SER A 82 11.73 13.57 1.85
C SER A 82 11.66 14.47 0.62
N ALA A 83 11.68 15.80 0.81
CA ALA A 83 11.65 16.80 -0.25
C ALA A 83 13.01 17.03 -0.97
N ASP A 84 14.08 16.39 -0.54
CA ASP A 84 15.39 16.58 -1.15
C ASP A 84 15.50 15.84 -2.49
N LYS A 85 16.15 16.45 -3.46
CA LYS A 85 16.39 15.86 -4.80
C LYS A 85 17.24 14.58 -4.77
N GLU A 86 17.97 14.35 -3.69
CA GLU A 86 18.78 13.13 -3.49
C GLU A 86 17.93 11.94 -2.99
N VAL A 87 16.63 12.12 -2.77
CA VAL A 87 15.71 11.08 -2.33
C VAL A 87 14.86 10.59 -3.49
N LEU A 88 14.91 9.32 -3.81
CA LEU A 88 14.03 8.67 -4.77
C LEU A 88 12.94 7.91 -4.03
N PHE A 89 11.70 7.97 -4.53
CA PHE A 89 10.60 7.10 -4.10
C PHE A 89 10.36 6.00 -5.12
N ILE A 90 10.19 4.77 -4.64
CA ILE A 90 9.82 3.61 -5.45
C ILE A 90 8.53 3.03 -4.88
N LEU A 91 7.47 3.01 -5.68
CA LEU A 91 6.21 2.34 -5.32
C LEU A 91 6.21 0.92 -5.89
N SER A 92 6.01 -0.05 -5.01
CA SER A 92 5.84 -1.46 -5.34
C SER A 92 4.39 -1.87 -5.10
N THR A 93 3.66 -2.16 -6.17
CA THR A 93 2.26 -2.60 -6.10
C THR A 93 1.86 -3.29 -7.40
N THR A 94 0.88 -4.18 -7.33
CA THR A 94 0.35 -4.83 -8.54
C THR A 94 -0.96 -4.23 -9.01
N LYS A 95 -1.71 -3.58 -8.14
CA LYS A 95 -3.06 -3.10 -8.41
C LYS A 95 -3.27 -1.61 -8.14
N GLY A 96 -2.48 -1.05 -7.19
CA GLY A 96 -2.64 0.35 -6.81
C GLY A 96 -4.08 0.69 -6.43
N ASN A 97 -4.60 1.70 -7.07
CA ASN A 97 -5.95 2.24 -6.86
C ASN A 97 -7.05 1.52 -7.64
N ILE A 98 -6.89 0.24 -8.02
CA ILE A 98 -7.90 -0.47 -8.85
C ILE A 98 -9.32 -0.40 -8.26
N GLY A 99 -9.45 -0.32 -6.93
CA GLY A 99 -10.74 -0.23 -6.25
C GLY A 99 -11.56 1.03 -6.59
N ILE A 100 -10.96 2.08 -7.14
CA ILE A 100 -11.74 3.28 -7.55
C ILE A 100 -12.62 3.03 -8.78
N LEU A 101 -12.43 1.91 -9.47
CA LEU A 101 -13.30 1.48 -10.56
C LEU A 101 -14.62 0.87 -10.07
N ASP A 102 -14.72 0.51 -8.79
CA ASP A 102 -15.93 0.00 -8.20
C ASP A 102 -17.03 1.06 -8.21
N GLU A 103 -18.27 0.64 -8.40
CA GLU A 103 -19.43 1.56 -8.54
C GLU A 103 -19.57 2.53 -7.36
N GLN A 104 -19.28 2.07 -6.15
CA GLN A 104 -19.32 2.89 -4.93
C GLN A 104 -18.37 4.10 -4.95
N TRP A 105 -17.33 4.08 -5.78
CA TRP A 105 -16.33 5.15 -5.91
C TRP A 105 -16.44 5.91 -7.23
N ARG A 106 -17.45 5.59 -8.05
CA ARG A 106 -17.65 6.23 -9.34
C ARG A 106 -17.79 7.75 -9.20
N GLY A 107 -16.88 8.49 -9.82
CA GLY A 107 -16.84 9.96 -9.77
C GLY A 107 -16.19 10.57 -8.52
N ALA A 108 -15.85 9.78 -7.51
CA ALA A 108 -15.15 10.29 -6.31
C ALA A 108 -13.69 10.68 -6.61
N TYR A 109 -13.06 9.99 -7.56
CA TYR A 109 -11.68 10.23 -7.95
C TYR A 109 -11.53 10.28 -9.46
N SER A 110 -10.51 10.99 -9.96
CA SER A 110 -10.16 10.95 -11.38
C SER A 110 -9.83 9.53 -11.83
N PRO A 111 -10.40 9.02 -12.92
CA PRO A 111 -10.10 7.69 -13.46
C PRO A 111 -8.62 7.47 -13.75
N SER A 112 -7.87 8.52 -14.06
CA SER A 112 -6.42 8.43 -14.29
C SER A 112 -5.64 7.94 -13.06
N ARG A 113 -6.20 8.08 -11.84
CA ARG A 113 -5.57 7.58 -10.60
C ARG A 113 -5.49 6.06 -10.51
N VAL A 114 -6.12 5.30 -11.42
CA VAL A 114 -5.89 3.85 -11.59
C VAL A 114 -4.49 3.57 -12.12
N LEU A 115 -3.94 4.49 -12.93
CA LEU A 115 -2.58 4.33 -13.44
C LEU A 115 -1.58 4.35 -12.28
N LEU A 116 -0.77 3.32 -12.17
CA LEU A 116 0.18 3.17 -11.07
C LEU A 116 1.16 4.34 -10.97
N THR A 117 1.53 4.93 -12.12
CA THR A 117 2.38 6.12 -12.18
C THR A 117 1.70 7.35 -11.59
N GLU A 118 0.40 7.55 -11.83
CA GLU A 118 -0.36 8.65 -11.24
C GLU A 118 -0.58 8.42 -9.75
N THR A 119 -0.88 7.19 -9.34
CA THR A 119 -0.93 6.81 -7.91
C THR A 119 0.39 7.15 -7.20
N ALA A 120 1.53 6.77 -7.78
CA ALA A 120 2.85 7.05 -7.21
C ALA A 120 3.12 8.57 -7.12
N LYS A 121 2.74 9.34 -8.14
CA LYS A 121 2.84 10.80 -8.12
C LYS A 121 1.98 11.43 -7.02
N GLN A 122 0.76 10.94 -6.79
CA GLN A 122 -0.09 11.46 -5.71
C GLN A 122 0.57 11.23 -4.34
N ILE A 123 1.13 10.05 -4.12
CA ILE A 123 1.85 9.72 -2.88
C ILE A 123 3.06 10.63 -2.70
N THR A 124 3.90 10.78 -3.72
CA THR A 124 5.15 11.56 -3.61
C THR A 124 4.92 13.07 -3.53
N ARG A 125 3.82 13.59 -4.06
CA ARG A 125 3.40 14.99 -3.88
C ARG A 125 3.17 15.33 -2.41
N TRP A 126 2.61 14.42 -1.63
CA TRP A 126 2.43 14.62 -0.19
C TRP A 126 3.77 14.86 0.52
N PHE A 127 4.83 14.19 0.05
CA PHE A 127 6.19 14.35 0.57
C PHE A 127 6.94 15.57 -0.01
N HIS A 128 6.31 16.34 -0.88
CA HIS A 128 6.94 17.44 -1.63
C HIS A 128 8.22 17.03 -2.37
N ASN A 129 8.32 15.76 -2.75
CA ASN A 129 9.51 15.26 -3.45
C ASN A 129 9.51 15.72 -4.91
N PRO A 130 10.63 16.31 -5.40
CA PRO A 130 10.71 16.85 -6.76
C PRO A 130 10.93 15.79 -7.84
N ASN A 131 11.34 14.59 -7.45
CA ASN A 131 11.69 13.54 -8.40
C ASN A 131 10.44 12.80 -8.90
N THR A 132 10.51 12.30 -10.13
CA THR A 132 9.52 11.35 -10.64
C THR A 132 9.70 10.02 -9.93
N PRO A 133 8.69 9.50 -9.25
CA PRO A 133 8.78 8.20 -8.58
C PRO A 133 8.90 7.07 -9.60
N LEU A 134 9.63 6.03 -9.23
CA LEU A 134 9.61 4.76 -9.96
C LEU A 134 8.43 3.90 -9.50
N VAL A 135 7.89 3.11 -10.40
CA VAL A 135 6.87 2.12 -10.11
C VAL A 135 7.37 0.74 -10.52
N VAL A 136 7.29 -0.20 -9.59
CA VAL A 136 7.66 -1.59 -9.83
C VAL A 136 6.42 -2.46 -9.67
N CYS A 137 6.04 -3.12 -10.77
CA CYS A 137 4.93 -4.05 -10.82
C CYS A 137 5.43 -5.37 -11.43
N ASN A 138 5.70 -6.36 -10.59
CA ASN A 138 6.23 -7.66 -11.00
C ASN A 138 5.56 -8.79 -10.19
N ALA A 139 4.23 -8.86 -10.25
CA ALA A 139 3.42 -9.84 -9.55
C ALA A 139 3.84 -10.01 -8.07
N CYS A 140 3.99 -11.26 -7.61
CA CYS A 140 4.32 -11.59 -6.22
C CYS A 140 5.72 -11.14 -5.78
N ILE A 141 6.63 -10.86 -6.71
CA ILE A 141 8.00 -10.43 -6.42
C ILE A 141 8.21 -8.93 -6.55
N SER A 142 7.14 -8.14 -6.71
CA SER A 142 7.23 -6.68 -6.86
C SER A 142 8.07 -6.03 -5.76
N GLY A 143 7.89 -6.45 -4.50
CA GLY A 143 8.63 -5.91 -3.36
C GLY A 143 10.14 -6.17 -3.44
N LEU A 144 10.54 -7.38 -3.83
CA LEU A 144 11.95 -7.71 -4.03
C LEU A 144 12.53 -6.95 -5.23
N SER A 145 11.80 -6.93 -6.34
CA SER A 145 12.21 -6.16 -7.54
C SER A 145 12.42 -4.68 -7.23
N ALA A 146 11.53 -4.08 -6.42
CA ALA A 146 11.68 -2.68 -6.00
C ALA A 146 12.95 -2.45 -5.14
N GLN A 147 13.32 -3.41 -4.31
CA GLN A 147 14.57 -3.33 -3.54
C GLN A 147 15.81 -3.44 -4.45
N ILE A 148 15.76 -4.28 -5.48
CA ILE A 148 16.83 -4.36 -6.50
C ILE A 148 16.96 -3.03 -7.24
N GLU A 149 15.85 -2.42 -7.66
CA GLU A 149 15.89 -1.10 -8.30
C GLU A 149 16.39 -0.01 -7.34
N ALA A 150 16.10 -0.12 -6.05
CA ALA A 150 16.63 0.80 -5.05
C ALA A 150 18.18 0.70 -4.96
N VAL A 151 18.72 -0.52 -4.95
CA VAL A 151 20.18 -0.73 -4.95
C VAL A 151 20.81 -0.13 -6.21
N ARG A 152 20.23 -0.38 -7.37
CA ARG A 152 20.71 0.19 -8.66
C ARG A 152 20.69 1.71 -8.66
N ALA A 153 19.61 2.30 -8.11
CA ALA A 153 19.49 3.76 -8.00
C ALA A 153 20.57 4.36 -7.08
N LEU A 154 20.89 3.69 -5.97
CA LEU A 154 21.97 4.10 -5.07
C LEU A 154 23.36 3.94 -5.73
N GLU A 155 23.61 2.82 -6.39
CA GLU A 155 24.88 2.55 -7.09
C GLU A 155 25.13 3.50 -8.27
N SER A 156 24.08 4.02 -8.89
CA SER A 156 24.21 5.04 -9.95
C SER A 156 24.80 6.36 -9.46
N GLY A 157 24.78 6.61 -8.15
CA GLY A 157 25.24 7.86 -7.53
C GLY A 157 24.30 9.06 -7.74
N LEU A 158 23.16 8.88 -8.43
CA LEU A 158 22.17 9.94 -8.64
C LEU A 158 21.35 10.23 -7.39
N TYR A 159 21.14 9.20 -6.55
CA TYR A 159 20.37 9.29 -5.33
C TYR A 159 21.18 8.82 -4.14
N ARG A 160 21.05 9.53 -3.03
CA ARG A 160 21.68 9.18 -1.76
C ARG A 160 20.78 8.32 -0.88
N TYR A 161 19.47 8.48 -1.06
CA TYR A 161 18.46 7.77 -0.29
C TYR A 161 17.37 7.28 -1.23
N VAL A 162 16.83 6.10 -0.93
CA VAL A 162 15.66 5.55 -1.63
C VAL A 162 14.61 5.10 -0.63
N VAL A 163 13.40 5.56 -0.83
CA VAL A 163 12.22 5.16 -0.05
C VAL A 163 11.42 4.14 -0.86
N VAL A 164 11.47 2.89 -0.46
CA VAL A 164 10.66 1.83 -1.09
C VAL A 164 9.36 1.68 -0.33
N ILE A 165 8.24 1.80 -1.04
CA ILE A 165 6.89 1.65 -0.49
C ILE A 165 6.24 0.45 -1.16
N GLY A 166 5.95 -0.60 -0.39
CA GLY A 166 5.12 -1.73 -0.83
C GLY A 166 3.72 -1.59 -0.26
N ALA A 167 2.70 -1.60 -1.08
CA ALA A 167 1.31 -1.49 -0.64
C ALA A 167 0.35 -2.22 -1.56
N ASP A 168 -0.66 -2.85 -0.96
CA ASP A 168 -1.84 -3.37 -1.65
C ASP A 168 -3.05 -3.28 -0.71
N VAL A 169 -4.23 -3.05 -1.28
CA VAL A 169 -5.52 -3.00 -0.56
C VAL A 169 -6.46 -4.00 -1.20
N LEU A 170 -7.08 -4.84 -0.38
CA LEU A 170 -8.10 -5.77 -0.86
C LEU A 170 -9.28 -5.02 -1.46
N SER A 171 -9.76 -5.53 -2.59
CA SER A 171 -10.91 -5.04 -3.33
C SER A 171 -11.71 -6.21 -3.92
N PRO A 172 -12.96 -5.99 -4.34
CA PRO A 172 -13.73 -7.01 -5.07
C PRO A 172 -12.97 -7.57 -6.26
N PHE A 173 -12.27 -6.72 -7.01
CA PHE A 173 -11.47 -7.10 -8.16
C PHE A 173 -10.38 -8.14 -7.80
N ILE A 174 -9.64 -7.90 -6.71
CA ILE A 174 -8.57 -8.80 -6.27
C ILE A 174 -9.15 -10.13 -5.82
N VAL A 175 -10.19 -10.10 -4.97
CA VAL A 175 -10.79 -11.33 -4.44
C VAL A 175 -11.39 -12.15 -5.56
N SER A 176 -12.21 -11.56 -6.44
CA SER A 176 -12.79 -12.27 -7.59
C SER A 176 -11.74 -12.87 -8.51
N GLY A 177 -10.66 -12.12 -8.77
CA GLY A 177 -9.55 -12.62 -9.58
C GLY A 177 -8.91 -13.87 -9.00
N PHE A 178 -8.60 -13.86 -7.69
CA PHE A 178 -8.02 -15.03 -7.03
C PHE A 178 -9.01 -16.19 -6.85
N GLN A 179 -10.31 -15.91 -6.64
CA GLN A 179 -11.35 -16.94 -6.66
C GLN A 179 -11.41 -17.63 -8.03
N SER A 180 -11.43 -16.85 -9.11
CA SER A 180 -11.47 -17.37 -10.49
C SER A 180 -10.26 -18.27 -10.81
N LEU A 181 -9.10 -17.96 -10.20
CA LEU A 181 -7.88 -18.77 -10.33
C LEU A 181 -7.83 -19.95 -9.33
N LYS A 182 -8.86 -20.10 -8.46
CA LYS A 182 -8.87 -21.08 -7.35
C LYS A 182 -7.62 -20.96 -6.46
N ALA A 183 -7.16 -19.74 -6.22
CA ALA A 183 -5.93 -19.44 -5.50
C ALA A 183 -6.19 -18.77 -4.12
N LEU A 184 -7.43 -18.78 -3.65
CA LEU A 184 -7.77 -18.43 -2.27
C LEU A 184 -7.84 -19.68 -1.41
N SER A 185 -7.45 -19.53 -0.13
CA SER A 185 -7.64 -20.57 0.87
C SER A 185 -9.10 -20.68 1.28
N ASP A 186 -9.60 -21.89 1.43
CA ASP A 186 -10.96 -22.17 1.88
C ASP A 186 -11.07 -22.15 3.42
N SER A 187 -9.93 -22.13 4.11
CA SER A 187 -9.87 -22.21 5.57
C SER A 187 -8.96 -21.13 6.16
N ARG A 188 -9.23 -20.81 7.43
CA ARG A 188 -8.29 -20.03 8.25
C ARG A 188 -7.12 -20.95 8.62
N CYS A 189 -5.92 -20.54 8.32
CA CYS A 189 -4.71 -21.21 8.80
C CYS A 189 -4.47 -20.93 10.26
#